data_e384c4d56116a61a55211fde2878bc35
#
_entry.id   e384c4d56116a61a55211fde2878bc35
#
_cell.length_a   1.000
_cell.length_b   1.000
_cell.length_c   1.000
_cell.angle_alpha   90.00
_cell.angle_beta   90.00
_cell.angle_gamma   90.00
#
_symmetry.space_group_name_H-M   'P 1'
#
loop_
_entity.id
_entity.type
_entity.pdbx_description
1 polymer ?
#
loop_
_entity_poly.entity_id
_entity_poly.type
_entity_poly.pdbx_seq_one_letter_code
_entity_poly.pdbx_strand_id
1 'polypeptide(L)'
;MATRGVPERRKEMSWSKWMRKMERRESVPGERHPAQASSPSTQIRTRYGLGVFTLVLFNMLPAGHCHIRGGHGPHMDVHSPTLPPPLPPQLDPSHSTDVTALADKTAILNCRVHNIANKTVSWIRHRDIHLLTVGRYTYTSDQRFRALHEEDSDDWILKINYVQTRDSGMYECQISTTPPLSHFIRLNVVKPHTYILGGPDMYINKGSTINLTCVVEFSPEPPDFIYWNHNNKIISYDSTRGGVTVIIEKGDLTTSSLLIQKAQPSDSGRYDCNPSNSSPANVTVHVLNGEHPAAMQHGGQGTYTSSSLRNILTLLAVLAGVHILLQ
;
A
#
# COMPACT_ATOMS: atom_id res chain seq x y z
N MET A 1 2.25 -32.01 32.20
CA MET A 1 1.63 -32.37 30.92
C MET A 1 0.41 -31.48 30.73
N ALA A 2 0.52 -30.44 29.92
CA ALA A 2 -0.57 -29.52 29.60
C ALA A 2 -0.79 -29.60 28.09
N THR A 3 -1.90 -30.17 27.68
CA THR A 3 -2.34 -30.27 26.29
C THR A 3 -2.83 -28.92 25.82
N ARG A 4 -2.10 -28.27 24.89
CA ARG A 4 -2.52 -27.07 24.21
C ARG A 4 -3.63 -27.43 23.20
N GLY A 5 -4.81 -26.82 23.37
CA GLY A 5 -5.93 -26.96 22.48
C GLY A 5 -5.62 -26.43 21.06
N VAL A 6 -6.05 -27.20 20.09
CA VAL A 6 -6.00 -26.89 18.65
C VAL A 6 -6.96 -25.71 18.38
N PRO A 7 -6.59 -24.65 17.65
CA PRO A 7 -7.51 -23.57 17.33
C PRO A 7 -8.62 -24.06 16.40
N GLU A 8 -9.83 -23.71 16.80
CA GLU A 8 -11.10 -23.99 16.14
C GLU A 8 -11.09 -23.51 14.67
N ARG A 9 -11.33 -24.43 13.73
CA ARG A 9 -11.49 -24.15 12.30
C ARG A 9 -12.62 -23.12 12.12
N ARG A 10 -12.28 -21.92 11.67
CA ARG A 10 -13.28 -20.95 11.18
C ARG A 10 -14.08 -21.61 10.06
N LYS A 11 -15.38 -21.77 10.29
CA LYS A 11 -16.32 -22.29 9.28
C LYS A 11 -16.32 -21.32 8.10
N GLU A 12 -15.80 -21.77 6.96
CA GLU A 12 -15.90 -21.07 5.68
C GLU A 12 -17.40 -20.89 5.35
N MET A 13 -17.78 -19.63 5.19
CA MET A 13 -19.15 -19.28 4.83
C MET A 13 -19.35 -19.46 3.33
N SER A 14 -20.27 -20.33 2.92
CA SER A 14 -20.61 -20.54 1.51
C SER A 14 -20.92 -19.22 0.80
N TRP A 15 -20.44 -19.06 -0.42
CA TRP A 15 -20.60 -17.87 -1.28
C TRP A 15 -22.07 -17.41 -1.38
N SER A 16 -23.02 -18.35 -1.47
CA SER A 16 -24.45 -18.08 -1.49
C SER A 16 -25.00 -17.50 -0.16
N LYS A 17 -24.39 -17.82 0.99
CA LYS A 17 -24.69 -17.19 2.28
C LYS A 17 -24.07 -15.79 2.39
N TRP A 18 -22.89 -15.62 1.79
CA TRP A 18 -22.20 -14.33 1.76
C TRP A 18 -22.93 -13.31 0.90
N MET A 19 -23.37 -13.69 -0.31
CA MET A 19 -24.20 -12.83 -1.18
C MET A 19 -25.53 -12.43 -0.52
N ARG A 20 -26.25 -13.37 0.13
CA ARG A 20 -27.47 -13.05 0.88
C ARG A 20 -27.25 -12.15 2.10
N LYS A 21 -26.03 -12.12 2.66
CA LYS A 21 -25.68 -11.21 3.76
C LYS A 21 -25.40 -9.79 3.23
N MET A 22 -24.92 -9.66 2.01
CA MET A 22 -24.73 -8.37 1.32
C MET A 22 -26.07 -7.74 0.93
N GLU A 23 -26.97 -8.48 0.31
CA GLU A 23 -28.33 -8.01 -0.03
C GLU A 23 -29.12 -7.49 1.18
N ARG A 24 -28.92 -8.08 2.37
CA ARG A 24 -29.56 -7.61 3.60
C ARG A 24 -28.93 -6.36 4.20
N ARG A 25 -27.72 -5.96 3.81
CA ARG A 25 -27.10 -4.70 4.29
C ARG A 25 -27.55 -3.48 3.50
N GLU A 26 -28.02 -3.65 2.28
CA GLU A 26 -28.55 -2.56 1.45
C GLU A 26 -30.00 -2.18 1.77
N SER A 27 -30.71 -2.96 2.58
CA SER A 27 -32.11 -2.73 2.96
C SER A 27 -32.31 -2.05 4.32
N VAL A 28 -31.46 -1.09 4.70
CA VAL A 28 -31.74 -0.20 5.83
C VAL A 28 -32.46 1.04 5.33
N PRO A 29 -33.73 1.30 5.74
CA PRO A 29 -34.48 2.45 5.24
C PRO A 29 -34.03 3.74 5.90
N GLY A 30 -33.60 4.69 5.09
CA GLY A 30 -33.98 6.09 5.08
C GLY A 30 -33.68 6.95 6.27
N GLU A 31 -32.59 7.71 6.17
CA GLU A 31 -32.55 9.04 6.75
C GLU A 31 -33.03 10.07 5.70
N ARG A 32 -34.07 10.84 6.10
CA ARG A 32 -34.70 11.90 5.28
C ARG A 32 -33.75 13.07 5.19
N HIS A 33 -33.30 13.42 4.00
CA HIS A 33 -32.70 14.73 3.72
C HIS A 33 -33.76 15.82 3.55
N PRO A 34 -33.56 17.03 4.06
CA PRO A 34 -34.48 18.14 3.89
C PRO A 34 -34.46 18.68 2.46
N ALA A 35 -35.64 19.09 2.01
CA ALA A 35 -35.93 19.65 0.71
C ALA A 35 -35.09 20.91 0.40
N GLN A 36 -34.49 20.95 -0.78
CA GLN A 36 -34.01 22.21 -1.37
C GLN A 36 -34.87 22.63 -2.54
N ALA A 37 -35.05 23.94 -2.57
CA ALA A 37 -36.00 24.72 -3.33
C ALA A 37 -35.84 24.62 -4.86
N SER A 38 -36.98 24.73 -5.51
CA SER A 38 -37.26 24.89 -6.92
C SER A 38 -36.64 26.13 -7.56
N SER A 39 -36.14 26.01 -8.78
CA SER A 39 -36.03 27.11 -9.75
C SER A 39 -36.37 26.63 -11.18
N PRO A 40 -36.82 27.50 -12.06
CA PRO A 40 -37.89 27.20 -13.02
C PRO A 40 -37.41 26.77 -14.43
N SER A 41 -38.34 26.05 -15.04
CA SER A 41 -38.38 25.60 -16.41
C SER A 41 -38.12 26.64 -17.50
N THR A 42 -37.32 26.29 -18.50
CA THR A 42 -37.38 26.92 -19.83
C THR A 42 -37.83 25.88 -20.82
N GLN A 43 -39.07 26.03 -21.28
CA GLN A 43 -39.72 25.31 -22.36
C GLN A 43 -39.10 25.73 -23.69
N ILE A 44 -38.58 24.81 -24.47
CA ILE A 44 -38.42 25.00 -25.92
C ILE A 44 -39.36 24.01 -26.64
N ARG A 45 -40.41 24.58 -27.18
CA ARG A 45 -41.33 23.93 -28.12
C ARG A 45 -40.65 23.86 -29.49
N THR A 46 -40.60 22.69 -30.08
CA THR A 46 -40.48 22.58 -31.57
C THR A 46 -41.51 21.61 -32.10
N ARG A 47 -42.13 22.09 -33.18
CA ARG A 47 -43.34 21.58 -33.82
C ARG A 47 -43.00 20.56 -34.94
N TYR A 48 -43.92 19.59 -35.08
CA TYR A 48 -44.44 18.94 -36.31
C TYR A 48 -43.51 18.25 -37.30
N GLY A 49 -43.80 16.99 -37.54
CA GLY A 49 -43.48 16.23 -38.75
C GLY A 49 -44.35 14.97 -38.83
N LEU A 50 -45.50 15.09 -39.54
CA LEU A 50 -46.29 13.93 -40.01
C LEU A 50 -45.47 13.10 -41.00
N GLY A 51 -45.42 11.80 -40.82
CA GLY A 51 -44.82 10.84 -41.76
C GLY A 51 -45.54 9.50 -41.76
N VAL A 52 -46.54 9.43 -42.57
CA VAL A 52 -47.06 8.33 -43.40
C VAL A 52 -46.85 6.88 -42.92
N PHE A 53 -47.96 6.24 -42.53
CA PHE A 53 -48.14 4.79 -42.42
C PHE A 53 -48.10 4.16 -43.83
N THR A 54 -47.17 3.24 -44.09
CA THR A 54 -47.20 2.33 -45.22
C THR A 54 -47.52 0.93 -44.72
N LEU A 55 -48.76 0.52 -44.96
CA LEU A 55 -49.27 -0.84 -44.80
C LEU A 55 -48.65 -1.73 -45.87
N VAL A 56 -47.84 -2.73 -45.50
CA VAL A 56 -47.42 -3.80 -46.41
C VAL A 56 -48.28 -5.02 -46.13
N LEU A 57 -49.20 -5.27 -47.04
CA LEU A 57 -50.00 -6.49 -47.14
C LEU A 57 -49.09 -7.65 -47.56
N PHE A 58 -48.90 -8.64 -46.71
CA PHE A 58 -48.30 -9.91 -47.09
C PHE A 58 -49.37 -10.85 -47.64
N ASN A 59 -49.25 -11.16 -48.92
CA ASN A 59 -50.07 -12.15 -49.62
C ASN A 59 -49.79 -13.57 -49.06
N MET A 60 -50.85 -14.25 -48.66
CA MET A 60 -50.87 -15.68 -48.43
C MET A 60 -50.78 -16.43 -49.76
N LEU A 61 -49.78 -17.28 -49.94
CA LEU A 61 -49.72 -18.31 -50.99
C LEU A 61 -50.03 -19.68 -50.34
N PRO A 62 -50.77 -20.56 -51.00
CA PRO A 62 -51.26 -21.80 -50.42
C PRO A 62 -50.18 -22.88 -50.36
N ALA A 63 -50.26 -23.66 -49.30
CA ALA A 63 -49.39 -24.81 -49.01
C ALA A 63 -49.56 -25.92 -50.08
N GLY A 64 -48.54 -26.13 -50.91
CA GLY A 64 -48.41 -27.33 -51.72
C GLY A 64 -48.02 -28.54 -50.91
N HIS A 65 -48.87 -29.54 -50.80
CA HIS A 65 -48.58 -30.85 -50.25
C HIS A 65 -47.59 -31.60 -51.12
N CYS A 66 -46.35 -31.76 -50.75
CA CYS A 66 -45.40 -32.65 -51.34
C CYS A 66 -45.40 -33.98 -50.59
N HIS A 67 -45.99 -35.01 -51.19
CA HIS A 67 -45.96 -36.39 -50.72
C HIS A 67 -44.58 -36.99 -51.04
N ILE A 68 -43.70 -37.06 -50.08
CA ILE A 68 -42.44 -37.78 -50.21
C ILE A 68 -42.63 -39.21 -49.70
N ARG A 69 -42.56 -40.14 -50.66
CA ARG A 69 -42.51 -41.62 -50.42
C ARG A 69 -41.28 -41.97 -49.61
N GLY A 70 -41.48 -42.71 -48.50
CA GLY A 70 -40.42 -43.20 -47.66
C GLY A 70 -39.47 -44.15 -48.39
N GLY A 71 -38.23 -43.71 -48.51
CA GLY A 71 -37.09 -44.61 -48.81
C GLY A 71 -36.32 -44.83 -47.55
N HIS A 72 -36.26 -46.09 -47.05
CA HIS A 72 -35.37 -46.50 -45.99
C HIS A 72 -33.93 -46.48 -46.56
N GLY A 73 -33.22 -45.35 -46.37
CA GLY A 73 -31.79 -45.29 -46.55
C GLY A 73 -31.07 -45.69 -45.27
N PRO A 74 -29.88 -46.30 -45.28
CA PRO A 74 -29.14 -46.65 -44.11
C PRO A 74 -28.81 -45.41 -43.30
N HIS A 75 -29.17 -45.42 -42.01
CA HIS A 75 -28.85 -44.38 -41.02
C HIS A 75 -27.33 -44.33 -40.87
N MET A 76 -26.67 -43.41 -41.57
CA MET A 76 -25.30 -43.04 -41.28
C MET A 76 -25.30 -42.21 -40.01
N ASP A 77 -24.89 -42.82 -38.92
CA ASP A 77 -24.56 -42.08 -37.69
C ASP A 77 -23.38 -41.14 -38.00
N VAL A 78 -23.70 -39.91 -38.32
CA VAL A 78 -22.73 -38.81 -38.40
C VAL A 78 -22.30 -38.54 -36.97
N HIS A 79 -21.27 -39.23 -36.51
CA HIS A 79 -20.55 -38.83 -35.30
C HIS A 79 -19.95 -37.44 -35.56
N SER A 80 -20.69 -36.39 -35.17
CA SER A 80 -20.12 -35.05 -35.05
C SER A 80 -18.93 -35.17 -34.10
N PRO A 81 -17.74 -34.71 -34.47
CA PRO A 81 -16.60 -34.70 -33.56
C PRO A 81 -16.96 -33.84 -32.34
N THR A 82 -17.22 -34.47 -31.22
CA THR A 82 -17.40 -33.77 -29.96
C THR A 82 -16.08 -33.07 -29.66
N LEU A 83 -16.09 -31.72 -29.71
CA LEU A 83 -14.94 -30.92 -29.29
C LEU A 83 -14.60 -31.30 -27.84
N PRO A 84 -13.31 -31.44 -27.51
CA PRO A 84 -12.90 -31.73 -26.15
C PRO A 84 -13.47 -30.63 -25.20
N PRO A 85 -13.89 -31.00 -23.99
CA PRO A 85 -14.39 -30.05 -23.02
C PRO A 85 -13.33 -28.95 -22.78
N PRO A 86 -13.76 -27.67 -22.61
CA PRO A 86 -12.84 -26.60 -22.34
C PRO A 86 -12.05 -26.87 -21.05
N LEU A 87 -10.77 -26.55 -21.05
CA LEU A 87 -9.90 -26.70 -19.90
C LEU A 87 -10.45 -25.86 -18.71
N PRO A 88 -10.35 -26.39 -17.47
CA PRO A 88 -10.80 -25.65 -16.31
C PRO A 88 -9.91 -24.42 -16.07
N PRO A 89 -10.44 -23.36 -15.43
CA PRO A 89 -9.65 -22.21 -15.01
C PRO A 89 -8.51 -22.61 -14.08
N GLN A 90 -7.34 -22.03 -14.30
CA GLN A 90 -6.14 -22.26 -13.49
C GLN A 90 -5.53 -20.94 -13.05
N LEU A 91 -5.23 -20.83 -11.75
CA LEU A 91 -4.45 -19.74 -11.18
C LEU A 91 -2.95 -19.98 -11.41
N ASP A 92 -2.22 -18.96 -11.80
CA ASP A 92 -0.77 -19.00 -11.92
C ASP A 92 -0.12 -18.22 -10.75
N PRO A 93 0.32 -18.93 -9.68
CA PRO A 93 0.93 -18.28 -8.51
C PRO A 93 2.29 -17.64 -8.83
N SER A 94 2.99 -18.06 -9.88
CA SER A 94 4.31 -17.54 -10.23
C SER A 94 4.25 -16.09 -10.72
N HIS A 95 3.11 -15.69 -11.32
CA HIS A 95 2.84 -14.33 -11.78
C HIS A 95 1.87 -13.56 -10.87
N SER A 96 1.46 -14.18 -9.76
CA SER A 96 0.49 -13.62 -8.79
C SER A 96 1.16 -13.54 -7.41
N THR A 97 2.24 -12.77 -7.31
CA THR A 97 3.13 -12.72 -6.14
C THR A 97 2.78 -11.58 -5.18
N ASP A 98 3.29 -11.67 -3.94
CA ASP A 98 3.21 -10.60 -2.95
C ASP A 98 3.85 -9.32 -3.48
N VAL A 99 3.28 -8.17 -3.10
CA VAL A 99 3.67 -6.84 -3.60
C VAL A 99 4.10 -5.96 -2.44
N THR A 100 5.28 -5.33 -2.55
CA THR A 100 5.70 -4.23 -1.69
C THR A 100 5.64 -2.93 -2.48
N ALA A 101 4.94 -1.93 -1.94
CA ALA A 101 4.75 -0.63 -2.59
C ALA A 101 5.14 0.52 -1.65
N LEU A 102 5.60 1.63 -2.24
CA LEU A 102 5.86 2.86 -1.52
C LEU A 102 4.54 3.58 -1.22
N ALA A 103 4.40 4.11 -0.01
CA ALA A 103 3.27 4.97 0.35
C ALA A 103 3.14 6.15 -0.64
N ASP A 104 1.92 6.56 -0.91
CA ASP A 104 1.54 7.63 -1.84
C ASP A 104 1.89 7.35 -3.34
N LYS A 105 2.40 6.17 -3.66
CA LYS A 105 2.60 5.70 -5.04
C LYS A 105 1.44 4.80 -5.49
N THR A 106 1.59 4.20 -6.64
CA THR A 106 0.62 3.22 -7.17
C THR A 106 1.09 1.81 -6.83
N ALA A 107 0.19 1.00 -6.24
CA ALA A 107 0.38 -0.44 -6.13
C ALA A 107 -0.40 -1.16 -7.25
N ILE A 108 0.19 -2.24 -7.77
CA ILE A 108 -0.38 -3.09 -8.81
C ILE A 108 -0.32 -4.53 -8.30
N LEU A 109 -1.48 -5.11 -8.04
CA LEU A 109 -1.61 -6.52 -7.69
C LEU A 109 -2.07 -7.26 -8.92
N ASN A 110 -1.34 -8.29 -9.34
CA ASN A 110 -1.68 -9.09 -10.51
C ASN A 110 -2.20 -10.47 -10.10
N CYS A 111 -3.25 -10.93 -10.76
CA CYS A 111 -3.76 -12.28 -10.68
C CYS A 111 -3.84 -12.85 -12.07
N ARG A 112 -2.96 -13.79 -12.39
CA ARG A 112 -2.95 -14.46 -13.69
C ARG A 112 -3.82 -15.71 -13.65
N VAL A 113 -4.77 -15.77 -14.59
CA VAL A 113 -5.76 -16.84 -14.67
C VAL A 113 -5.85 -17.37 -16.09
N HIS A 114 -5.40 -18.60 -16.30
CA HIS A 114 -5.53 -19.29 -17.57
C HIS A 114 -6.92 -19.93 -17.72
N ASN A 115 -7.40 -20.04 -18.95
CA ASN A 115 -8.65 -20.73 -19.32
C ASN A 115 -9.89 -20.20 -18.57
N ILE A 116 -10.00 -18.90 -18.37
CA ILE A 116 -11.08 -18.26 -17.59
C ILE A 116 -12.48 -18.58 -18.16
N ALA A 117 -12.60 -18.79 -19.46
CA ALA A 117 -13.85 -19.05 -20.17
C ALA A 117 -14.96 -18.06 -19.77
N ASN A 118 -16.12 -18.59 -19.29
CA ASN A 118 -17.27 -17.79 -18.86
C ASN A 118 -17.25 -17.44 -17.36
N LYS A 119 -16.11 -17.59 -16.68
CA LYS A 119 -15.96 -17.27 -15.25
C LYS A 119 -15.52 -15.82 -15.07
N THR A 120 -15.69 -15.34 -13.87
CA THR A 120 -15.36 -13.96 -13.49
C THR A 120 -14.33 -13.96 -12.39
N VAL A 121 -13.35 -13.05 -12.48
CA VAL A 121 -12.38 -12.79 -11.41
C VAL A 121 -12.87 -11.63 -10.56
N SER A 122 -12.81 -11.79 -9.25
CA SER A 122 -13.16 -10.76 -8.27
C SER A 122 -11.99 -10.50 -7.33
N TRP A 123 -11.78 -9.22 -6.99
CA TRP A 123 -10.83 -8.84 -5.96
C TRP A 123 -11.56 -8.51 -4.67
N ILE A 124 -11.09 -9.10 -3.57
CA ILE A 124 -11.66 -8.95 -2.23
C ILE A 124 -10.55 -8.53 -1.27
N ARG A 125 -10.76 -7.47 -0.49
CA ARG A 125 -9.86 -7.12 0.60
C ARG A 125 -10.21 -7.97 1.82
N HIS A 126 -9.28 -8.80 2.26
CA HIS A 126 -9.55 -9.88 3.21
C HIS A 126 -9.80 -9.42 4.65
N ARG A 127 -9.19 -8.27 5.07
CA ARG A 127 -9.33 -7.79 6.47
C ARG A 127 -10.77 -7.51 6.90
N ASP A 128 -11.60 -7.04 5.98
CA ASP A 128 -13.01 -6.65 6.20
C ASP A 128 -13.96 -7.36 5.23
N ILE A 129 -13.44 -8.29 4.44
CA ILE A 129 -14.16 -9.06 3.42
C ILE A 129 -14.92 -8.11 2.48
N HIS A 130 -14.24 -7.03 2.05
CA HIS A 130 -14.81 -6.01 1.19
C HIS A 130 -14.57 -6.34 -0.29
N LEU A 131 -15.67 -6.50 -1.03
CA LEU A 131 -15.62 -6.70 -2.48
C LEU A 131 -15.15 -5.40 -3.16
N LEU A 132 -14.03 -5.46 -3.86
CA LEU A 132 -13.44 -4.31 -4.54
C LEU A 132 -13.84 -4.26 -6.00
N THR A 133 -13.74 -5.40 -6.71
CA THR A 133 -14.00 -5.48 -8.14
C THR A 133 -14.68 -6.79 -8.52
N VAL A 134 -15.43 -6.79 -9.62
CA VAL A 134 -15.95 -7.99 -10.30
C VAL A 134 -15.68 -7.84 -11.79
N GLY A 135 -14.84 -8.70 -12.35
CA GLY A 135 -14.36 -8.55 -13.71
C GLY A 135 -13.67 -7.19 -13.91
N ARG A 136 -14.14 -6.42 -14.88
CA ARG A 136 -13.64 -5.06 -15.19
C ARG A 136 -14.31 -3.96 -14.38
N TYR A 137 -15.31 -4.27 -13.56
CA TYR A 137 -16.09 -3.29 -12.83
C TYR A 137 -15.57 -3.12 -11.40
N THR A 138 -15.45 -1.87 -10.97
CA THR A 138 -15.10 -1.50 -9.60
C THR A 138 -16.38 -1.30 -8.78
N TYR A 139 -16.50 -2.00 -7.64
CA TYR A 139 -17.67 -1.98 -6.76
C TYR A 139 -17.48 -1.12 -5.52
N THR A 140 -16.22 -0.88 -5.12
CA THR A 140 -15.93 0.00 -3.98
C THR A 140 -16.15 1.46 -4.34
N SER A 141 -16.61 2.26 -3.38
CA SER A 141 -16.71 3.72 -3.49
C SER A 141 -15.34 4.43 -3.41
N ASP A 142 -14.31 3.75 -2.93
CA ASP A 142 -12.95 4.31 -2.88
C ASP A 142 -12.35 4.35 -4.29
N GLN A 143 -12.32 5.57 -4.86
CA GLN A 143 -11.88 5.80 -6.25
C GLN A 143 -10.39 5.51 -6.51
N ARG A 144 -9.62 5.22 -5.46
CA ARG A 144 -8.22 4.83 -5.61
C ARG A 144 -8.07 3.43 -6.22
N PHE A 145 -9.07 2.57 -6.01
CA PHE A 145 -9.09 1.21 -6.53
C PHE A 145 -9.66 1.18 -7.96
N ARG A 146 -9.00 0.44 -8.83
CA ARG A 146 -9.44 0.22 -10.21
C ARG A 146 -9.15 -1.21 -10.65
N ALA A 147 -10.13 -1.85 -11.31
CA ALA A 147 -9.91 -3.08 -12.06
C ALA A 147 -9.30 -2.75 -13.42
N LEU A 148 -8.26 -3.47 -13.81
CA LEU A 148 -7.67 -3.41 -15.14
C LEU A 148 -7.57 -4.83 -15.71
N HIS A 149 -8.01 -5.01 -16.96
CA HIS A 149 -7.88 -6.26 -17.68
C HIS A 149 -8.01 -5.99 -19.17
N GLU A 150 -7.08 -6.45 -19.96
CA GLU A 150 -7.09 -6.40 -21.42
C GLU A 150 -7.74 -7.68 -21.99
N GLU A 151 -8.46 -7.58 -23.12
CA GLU A 151 -9.31 -8.66 -23.64
C GLU A 151 -8.55 -9.95 -23.93
N ASP A 152 -7.33 -9.84 -24.41
CA ASP A 152 -6.48 -10.97 -24.80
C ASP A 152 -5.44 -11.35 -23.74
N SER A 153 -5.57 -10.82 -22.52
CA SER A 153 -4.63 -11.07 -21.43
C SER A 153 -5.20 -12.03 -20.40
N ASP A 154 -4.35 -12.86 -19.84
CA ASP A 154 -4.68 -13.70 -18.66
C ASP A 154 -4.57 -12.92 -17.34
N ASP A 155 -4.11 -11.66 -17.38
CA ASP A 155 -3.82 -10.84 -16.18
C ASP A 155 -5.04 -10.04 -15.72
N TRP A 156 -5.43 -10.25 -14.48
CA TRP A 156 -6.49 -9.51 -13.80
C TRP A 156 -5.87 -8.63 -12.72
N ILE A 157 -5.80 -7.33 -12.99
CA ILE A 157 -5.02 -6.40 -12.20
C ILE A 157 -5.93 -5.58 -11.30
N LEU A 158 -5.58 -5.52 -10.00
CA LEU A 158 -6.09 -4.53 -9.07
C LEU A 158 -5.05 -3.41 -8.94
N LYS A 159 -5.38 -2.23 -9.47
CA LYS A 159 -4.58 -1.02 -9.33
C LYS A 159 -5.09 -0.19 -8.16
N ILE A 160 -4.17 0.22 -7.26
CA ILE A 160 -4.46 1.07 -6.12
C ILE A 160 -3.60 2.33 -6.24
N ASN A 161 -4.23 3.47 -6.54
CA ASN A 161 -3.52 4.75 -6.63
C ASN A 161 -3.33 5.35 -5.23
N TYR A 162 -2.22 6.08 -5.03
CA TYR A 162 -1.92 6.75 -3.75
C TYR A 162 -2.09 5.83 -2.56
N VAL A 163 -1.46 4.64 -2.65
CA VAL A 163 -1.56 3.60 -1.65
C VAL A 163 -1.05 4.09 -0.30
N GLN A 164 -1.75 3.73 0.77
CA GLN A 164 -1.42 4.16 2.14
C GLN A 164 -1.02 2.95 2.99
N THR A 165 -0.27 3.17 4.06
CA THR A 165 0.16 2.09 4.98
C THR A 165 -1.02 1.27 5.52
N ARG A 166 -2.19 1.92 5.70
CA ARG A 166 -3.44 1.24 6.09
C ARG A 166 -4.00 0.30 5.02
N ASP A 167 -3.57 0.39 3.78
CA ASP A 167 -4.00 -0.51 2.69
C ASP A 167 -3.20 -1.82 2.71
N SER A 168 -2.15 -1.92 3.53
CA SER A 168 -1.42 -3.17 3.74
C SER A 168 -2.34 -4.27 4.25
N GLY A 169 -2.12 -5.49 3.78
CA GLY A 169 -2.90 -6.65 4.17
C GLY A 169 -3.04 -7.68 3.07
N MET A 170 -3.92 -8.65 3.30
CA MET A 170 -4.21 -9.71 2.33
C MET A 170 -5.33 -9.27 1.39
N TYR A 171 -5.10 -9.50 0.11
CA TYR A 171 -6.08 -9.34 -0.97
C TYR A 171 -6.30 -10.71 -1.59
N GLU A 172 -7.54 -11.02 -1.87
CA GLU A 172 -7.95 -12.28 -2.46
C GLU A 172 -8.38 -12.05 -3.90
N CYS A 173 -7.75 -12.77 -4.81
CA CYS A 173 -8.20 -12.94 -6.18
C CYS A 173 -9.05 -14.21 -6.23
N GLN A 174 -10.32 -14.10 -6.53
CA GLN A 174 -11.28 -15.20 -6.52
C GLN A 174 -11.91 -15.40 -7.89
N ILE A 175 -11.92 -16.66 -8.36
CA ILE A 175 -12.60 -17.06 -9.59
C ILE A 175 -13.97 -17.65 -9.23
N SER A 176 -15.03 -17.28 -9.97
CA SER A 176 -16.41 -17.73 -9.77
C SER A 176 -16.66 -19.20 -10.20
N THR A 177 -15.82 -20.12 -9.74
CA THR A 177 -16.00 -21.56 -9.90
C THR A 177 -16.83 -22.15 -8.76
N THR A 178 -17.18 -23.44 -8.82
CA THR A 178 -17.89 -24.13 -7.75
C THR A 178 -17.11 -25.43 -7.40
N PRO A 179 -16.38 -25.46 -6.25
CA PRO A 179 -16.16 -24.37 -5.30
C PRO A 179 -15.34 -23.21 -5.91
N PRO A 180 -15.38 -22.01 -5.31
CA PRO A 180 -14.55 -20.89 -5.77
C PRO A 180 -13.06 -21.20 -5.64
N LEU A 181 -12.27 -20.83 -6.66
CA LEU A 181 -10.81 -20.87 -6.62
C LEU A 181 -10.29 -19.53 -6.16
N SER A 182 -9.40 -19.51 -5.18
CA SER A 182 -8.86 -18.29 -4.59
C SER A 182 -7.34 -18.31 -4.54
N HIS A 183 -6.73 -17.15 -4.79
CA HIS A 183 -5.32 -16.89 -4.56
C HIS A 183 -5.17 -15.65 -3.70
N PHE A 184 -4.25 -15.72 -2.72
CA PHE A 184 -4.05 -14.64 -1.75
C PHE A 184 -2.72 -13.94 -2.06
N ILE A 185 -2.78 -12.61 -2.17
CA ILE A 185 -1.64 -11.74 -2.42
C ILE A 185 -1.53 -10.78 -1.25
N ARG A 186 -0.36 -10.69 -0.66
CA ARG A 186 -0.06 -9.73 0.41
C ARG A 186 0.43 -8.43 -0.21
N LEU A 187 -0.25 -7.34 0.11
CA LEU A 187 0.25 -6.00 -0.13
C LEU A 187 0.95 -5.49 1.14
N ASN A 188 2.21 -5.11 1.00
CA ASN A 188 2.99 -4.45 2.04
C ASN A 188 3.28 -3.01 1.60
N VAL A 189 2.70 -2.03 2.29
CA VAL A 189 2.93 -0.61 2.00
C VAL A 189 3.90 -0.05 3.00
N VAL A 190 5.05 0.39 2.51
CA VAL A 190 6.14 0.93 3.31
C VAL A 190 6.31 2.42 3.07
N LYS A 191 6.72 3.13 4.11
CA LYS A 191 7.12 4.53 4.02
C LYS A 191 8.60 4.60 4.37
N PRO A 192 9.47 4.91 3.41
CA PRO A 192 10.88 5.05 3.67
C PRO A 192 11.13 6.12 4.73
N HIS A 193 12.12 5.88 5.56
CA HIS A 193 12.56 6.80 6.60
C HIS A 193 14.01 7.20 6.36
N THR A 194 14.28 8.51 6.46
CA THR A 194 15.61 9.08 6.31
C THR A 194 16.04 9.73 7.59
N TYR A 195 17.26 9.46 8.04
CA TYR A 195 17.88 10.13 9.18
C TYR A 195 19.37 10.29 8.97
N ILE A 196 19.98 11.22 9.74
CA ILE A 196 21.42 11.45 9.72
C ILE A 196 21.98 10.96 11.06
N LEU A 197 23.03 10.13 11.01
CA LEU A 197 23.68 9.62 12.20
C LEU A 197 24.31 10.76 13.01
N GLY A 198 24.04 10.75 14.32
CA GLY A 198 24.58 11.74 15.25
C GLY A 198 23.83 13.06 15.35
N GLY A 199 22.75 13.23 14.56
CA GLY A 199 21.90 14.41 14.65
C GLY A 199 21.07 14.49 15.96
N PRO A 200 20.41 15.64 16.23
CA PRO A 200 20.20 16.79 15.32
C PRO A 200 21.35 17.81 15.23
N ASP A 201 22.27 17.85 16.21
CA ASP A 201 23.39 18.77 16.24
C ASP A 201 24.71 18.02 16.33
N MET A 202 25.70 18.45 15.56
CA MET A 202 27.06 17.88 15.55
C MET A 202 28.11 18.96 15.77
N TYR A 203 29.03 18.70 16.68
CA TYR A 203 30.11 19.61 17.05
C TYR A 203 31.43 19.07 16.51
N ILE A 204 32.08 19.83 15.64
CA ILE A 204 33.30 19.42 14.91
C ILE A 204 34.41 20.43 15.18
N ASN A 205 35.60 19.95 15.50
CA ASN A 205 36.75 20.82 15.68
C ASN A 205 37.24 21.37 14.32
N LYS A 206 37.59 22.65 14.26
CA LYS A 206 38.22 23.26 13.10
C LYS A 206 39.43 22.44 12.65
N GLY A 207 39.55 22.21 11.34
CA GLY A 207 40.63 21.44 10.73
C GLY A 207 40.43 19.93 10.70
N SER A 208 39.46 19.38 11.44
CA SER A 208 39.10 17.97 11.32
C SER A 208 38.21 17.70 10.11
N THR A 209 37.85 16.45 9.87
CA THR A 209 36.92 16.08 8.79
C THR A 209 35.48 16.03 9.30
N ILE A 210 34.56 16.73 8.65
CA ILE A 210 33.15 16.56 8.84
C ILE A 210 32.76 15.26 8.11
N ASN A 211 32.10 14.35 8.82
CA ASN A 211 31.52 13.12 8.24
C ASN A 211 30.05 13.04 8.62
N LEU A 212 29.16 13.25 7.65
CA LEU A 212 27.72 13.16 7.81
C LEU A 212 27.23 11.93 7.06
N THR A 213 26.68 10.97 7.79
CA THR A 213 26.12 9.76 7.19
C THR A 213 24.60 9.80 7.25
N CYS A 214 24.00 9.90 6.08
CA CYS A 214 22.56 9.81 5.86
C CYS A 214 22.18 8.36 5.60
N VAL A 215 21.14 7.88 6.26
CA VAL A 215 20.61 6.51 6.14
C VAL A 215 19.18 6.58 5.64
N VAL A 216 18.89 5.81 4.60
CA VAL A 216 17.53 5.59 4.09
C VAL A 216 17.17 4.14 4.32
N GLU A 217 16.15 3.91 5.16
CA GLU A 217 15.67 2.58 5.54
C GLU A 217 14.21 2.35 5.11
N PHE A 218 13.77 1.09 5.13
CA PHE A 218 12.43 0.66 4.72
C PHE A 218 12.08 1.03 3.27
N SER A 219 13.08 1.07 2.38
CA SER A 219 12.86 1.32 0.96
C SER A 219 12.94 0.01 0.19
N PRO A 220 11.89 -0.41 -0.54
CA PRO A 220 11.91 -1.63 -1.35
C PRO A 220 12.89 -1.53 -2.52
N GLU A 221 13.19 -0.32 -2.97
CA GLU A 221 14.19 -0.02 -3.98
C GLU A 221 15.09 1.12 -3.49
N PRO A 222 16.40 1.06 -3.76
CA PRO A 222 17.30 2.14 -3.40
C PRO A 222 16.86 3.46 -4.06
N PRO A 223 17.10 4.63 -3.43
CA PRO A 223 16.89 5.91 -4.07
C PRO A 223 17.67 6.03 -5.39
N ASP A 224 17.05 6.61 -6.42
CA ASP A 224 17.73 6.89 -7.70
C ASP A 224 18.94 7.79 -7.48
N PHE A 225 18.76 8.83 -6.66
CA PHE A 225 19.77 9.77 -6.25
C PHE A 225 19.56 10.22 -4.80
N ILE A 226 20.68 10.68 -4.19
CA ILE A 226 20.72 11.38 -2.91
C ILE A 226 21.62 12.59 -3.12
N TYR A 227 21.14 13.79 -2.84
CA TYR A 227 21.94 15.00 -2.87
C TYR A 227 21.93 15.73 -1.53
N TRP A 228 22.98 16.48 -1.28
CA TRP A 228 23.17 17.22 -0.04
C TRP A 228 23.04 18.71 -0.28
N ASN A 229 22.36 19.39 0.65
CA ASN A 229 22.34 20.85 0.72
C ASN A 229 23.14 21.32 1.94
N HIS A 230 23.76 22.48 1.82
CA HIS A 230 24.30 23.27 2.92
C HIS A 230 23.63 24.64 2.91
N ASN A 231 22.93 25.00 3.99
CA ASN A 231 22.18 26.26 4.11
C ASN A 231 21.27 26.50 2.88
N ASN A 232 20.47 25.50 2.49
CA ASN A 232 19.56 25.49 1.33
C ASN A 232 20.22 25.61 -0.05
N LYS A 233 21.54 25.46 -0.15
CA LYS A 233 22.25 25.40 -1.44
C LYS A 233 22.79 24.01 -1.68
N ILE A 234 22.62 23.50 -2.90
CA ILE A 234 23.17 22.19 -3.29
C ILE A 234 24.70 22.25 -3.18
N ILE A 235 25.27 21.24 -2.53
CA ILE A 235 26.71 21.09 -2.42
C ILE A 235 27.27 20.63 -3.78
N SER A 236 28.13 21.45 -4.37
CA SER A 236 28.89 21.06 -5.57
C SER A 236 30.16 20.34 -5.18
N TYR A 237 30.41 19.17 -5.77
CA TYR A 237 31.64 18.39 -5.56
C TYR A 237 32.85 19.05 -6.21
N ASP A 238 32.61 19.87 -7.24
CA ASP A 238 33.65 20.64 -7.95
C ASP A 238 33.86 22.06 -7.38
N SER A 239 33.43 22.24 -6.12
CA SER A 239 33.55 23.56 -5.49
C SER A 239 34.98 23.98 -5.33
N THR A 240 35.27 25.30 -5.50
CA THR A 240 36.58 25.92 -5.29
C THR A 240 37.14 25.71 -3.88
N ARG A 241 36.27 25.35 -2.91
CA ARG A 241 36.68 24.98 -1.55
C ARG A 241 37.58 23.73 -1.53
N GLY A 242 37.30 22.75 -2.40
CA GLY A 242 38.00 21.45 -2.45
C GLY A 242 37.67 20.54 -1.23
N GLY A 243 38.10 19.29 -1.32
CA GLY A 243 38.01 18.33 -0.21
C GLY A 243 36.59 17.90 0.18
N VAL A 244 35.62 18.02 -0.73
CA VAL A 244 34.24 17.53 -0.54
C VAL A 244 34.10 16.25 -1.34
N THR A 245 33.62 15.19 -0.68
CA THR A 245 33.37 13.88 -1.29
C THR A 245 32.05 13.33 -0.79
N VAL A 246 31.28 12.70 -1.68
CA VAL A 246 30.10 11.92 -1.32
C VAL A 246 30.28 10.49 -1.75
N ILE A 247 30.01 9.57 -0.83
CA ILE A 247 30.03 8.14 -1.04
C ILE A 247 28.59 7.65 -0.87
N ILE A 248 28.07 6.90 -1.84
CA ILE A 248 26.73 6.30 -1.77
C ILE A 248 26.90 4.78 -1.85
N GLU A 249 26.36 4.08 -0.85
CA GLU A 249 26.31 2.64 -0.79
C GLU A 249 24.83 2.20 -0.87
N LYS A 250 24.49 1.46 -1.92
CA LYS A 250 23.13 0.98 -2.19
C LYS A 250 22.99 -0.48 -1.74
N GLY A 251 21.98 -0.78 -0.96
CA GLY A 251 21.66 -2.10 -0.45
C GLY A 251 20.29 -2.10 0.25
N ASP A 252 20.04 -3.06 1.11
CA ASP A 252 18.84 -3.10 1.97
C ASP A 252 18.69 -1.83 2.81
N LEU A 253 19.84 -1.29 3.24
CA LEU A 253 20.00 0.07 3.74
C LEU A 253 20.80 0.85 2.71
N THR A 254 20.27 1.97 2.26
CA THR A 254 21.07 2.88 1.43
C THR A 254 21.67 3.95 2.31
N THR A 255 22.99 4.13 2.22
CA THR A 255 23.72 5.18 2.94
C THR A 255 24.33 6.18 1.98
N SER A 256 24.39 7.45 2.43
CA SER A 256 25.13 8.50 1.74
C SER A 256 25.99 9.24 2.73
N SER A 257 27.30 9.13 2.60
CA SER A 257 28.29 9.77 3.46
C SER A 257 28.86 10.99 2.79
N LEU A 258 28.63 12.19 3.36
CA LEU A 258 29.24 13.45 2.97
C LEU A 258 30.49 13.70 3.81
N LEU A 259 31.60 13.75 3.19
CA LEU A 259 32.93 14.02 3.78
C LEU A 259 33.42 15.41 3.38
N ILE A 260 33.72 16.27 4.35
CA ILE A 260 34.28 17.59 4.13
C ILE A 260 35.60 17.69 4.92
N GLN A 261 36.73 17.69 4.21
CA GLN A 261 38.06 17.75 4.80
C GLN A 261 38.38 19.15 5.31
N LYS A 262 39.19 19.23 6.38
CA LYS A 262 39.71 20.48 6.95
C LYS A 262 38.57 21.46 7.25
N ALA A 263 37.65 21.05 8.14
CA ALA A 263 36.49 21.85 8.55
C ALA A 263 36.85 23.30 8.87
N GLN A 264 36.10 24.24 8.31
CA GLN A 264 36.25 25.68 8.53
C GLN A 264 34.97 26.23 9.21
N PRO A 265 35.04 27.37 9.92
CA PRO A 265 33.86 28.00 10.51
C PRO A 265 32.74 28.27 9.50
N SER A 266 33.09 28.53 8.22
CA SER A 266 32.14 28.69 7.12
C SER A 266 31.37 27.41 6.76
N ASP A 267 31.82 26.24 7.20
CA ASP A 267 31.17 24.95 6.98
C ASP A 267 30.11 24.69 8.08
N SER A 268 30.01 25.56 9.09
CA SER A 268 28.91 25.53 10.07
C SER A 268 27.59 25.85 9.40
N GLY A 269 26.54 25.21 9.88
CA GLY A 269 25.19 25.45 9.38
C GLY A 269 24.39 24.19 9.21
N ARG A 270 23.25 24.32 8.56
CA ARG A 270 22.31 23.22 8.32
C ARG A 270 22.70 22.42 7.08
N TYR A 271 22.76 21.11 7.25
CA TYR A 271 22.94 20.15 6.17
C TYR A 271 21.66 19.35 6.01
N ASP A 272 21.15 19.26 4.77
CA ASP A 272 19.98 18.47 4.42
C ASP A 272 20.40 17.33 3.47
N CYS A 273 20.04 16.10 3.83
CA CYS A 273 20.14 14.93 2.96
C CYS A 273 18.78 14.73 2.27
N ASN A 274 18.78 14.69 0.93
CA ASN A 274 17.58 14.67 0.11
C ASN A 274 17.56 13.44 -0.81
N PRO A 275 17.01 12.30 -0.37
CA PRO A 275 16.82 11.14 -1.24
C PRO A 275 15.59 11.30 -2.14
N SER A 276 15.60 10.67 -3.33
CA SER A 276 14.52 10.77 -4.33
C SER A 276 13.20 10.11 -3.91
N ASN A 277 13.24 9.17 -2.97
CA ASN A 277 12.09 8.33 -2.61
C ASN A 277 11.68 8.41 -1.12
N SER A 278 12.27 9.34 -0.36
CA SER A 278 11.98 9.54 1.07
C SER A 278 11.97 11.03 1.43
N SER A 279 11.43 11.35 2.61
CA SER A 279 11.47 12.71 3.14
C SER A 279 12.91 13.12 3.49
N PRO A 280 13.30 14.37 3.29
CA PRO A 280 14.62 14.86 3.69
C PRO A 280 14.89 14.74 5.19
N ALA A 281 16.16 14.50 5.54
CA ALA A 281 16.66 14.59 6.91
C ALA A 281 17.67 15.73 7.02
N ASN A 282 17.79 16.33 8.20
CA ASN A 282 18.71 17.44 8.43
C ASN A 282 19.52 17.29 9.72
N VAL A 283 20.66 17.96 9.73
CA VAL A 283 21.56 18.07 10.88
C VAL A 283 22.18 19.46 10.88
N THR A 284 22.40 20.03 12.06
CA THR A 284 23.16 21.28 12.20
C THR A 284 24.57 20.98 12.64
N VAL A 285 25.55 21.45 11.86
CA VAL A 285 26.96 21.31 12.16
C VAL A 285 27.51 22.59 12.74
N HIS A 286 28.20 22.47 13.87
CA HIS A 286 28.88 23.55 14.58
C HIS A 286 30.39 23.31 14.52
N VAL A 287 31.13 24.12 13.73
CA VAL A 287 32.60 24.03 13.69
C VAL A 287 33.20 24.92 14.78
N LEU A 288 33.82 24.26 15.76
CA LEU A 288 34.40 24.92 16.93
C LEU A 288 35.84 25.40 16.62
N ASN A 289 36.20 26.64 17.02
CA ASN A 289 37.50 27.25 16.77
C ASN A 289 38.62 26.72 17.65
N GLY A 290 38.46 25.57 18.29
CA GLY A 290 39.55 24.96 19.09
C GLY A 290 39.75 25.56 20.49
N GLU A 291 39.07 26.65 20.81
CA GLU A 291 38.95 27.10 22.19
C GLU A 291 37.84 26.31 22.84
N HIS A 292 38.17 25.32 23.66
CA HIS A 292 37.20 24.74 24.57
C HIS A 292 36.56 25.87 25.35
N PRO A 293 35.24 26.08 25.32
CA PRO A 293 34.62 26.95 26.30
C PRO A 293 34.92 26.35 27.67
N ALA A 294 35.80 27.01 28.42
CA ALA A 294 36.13 26.64 29.79
C ALA A 294 34.92 26.68 30.75
N ALA A 295 33.73 26.85 30.20
CA ALA A 295 32.49 27.14 30.90
C ALA A 295 31.54 25.94 31.07
N MET A 296 31.90 24.70 30.75
CA MET A 296 31.02 23.56 31.03
C MET A 296 31.57 22.60 32.09
N GLN A 297 32.55 23.00 32.87
CA GLN A 297 32.74 22.42 34.17
C GLN A 297 31.91 23.18 35.22
N HIS A 298 30.61 23.20 35.09
CA HIS A 298 29.78 23.20 36.27
C HIS A 298 29.86 21.81 36.89
N GLY A 299 31.01 21.57 37.53
CA GLY A 299 31.08 20.67 38.65
C GLY A 299 30.11 21.21 39.69
N GLY A 300 28.87 20.78 39.64
CA GLY A 300 28.01 20.80 40.79
C GLY A 300 28.65 19.90 41.84
N GLN A 301 29.60 20.44 42.60
CA GLN A 301 29.89 19.91 43.93
C GLN A 301 28.59 20.07 44.70
N GLY A 302 27.73 19.06 44.60
CA GLY A 302 26.65 18.84 45.56
C GLY A 302 27.34 18.63 46.91
N THR A 303 27.51 19.71 47.67
CA THR A 303 27.75 19.63 49.10
C THR A 303 26.51 18.95 49.66
N TYR A 304 26.61 17.65 49.86
CA TYR A 304 25.63 16.93 50.65
C TYR A 304 25.72 17.51 52.06
N THR A 305 24.79 18.40 52.39
CA THR A 305 24.70 18.94 53.76
C THR A 305 24.47 17.75 54.68
N SER A 306 25.19 17.73 55.79
CA SER A 306 25.22 16.69 56.82
C SER A 306 23.83 16.29 57.37
N SER A 307 22.79 17.05 57.04
CA SER A 307 21.39 16.77 57.34
C SER A 307 20.80 15.61 56.58
N SER A 308 21.20 15.36 55.29
CA SER A 308 20.67 14.26 54.50
C SER A 308 21.12 12.89 54.97
N LEU A 309 22.37 12.79 55.45
CA LEU A 309 22.90 11.54 56.02
C LEU A 309 22.22 11.18 57.34
N ARG A 310 21.84 12.17 58.17
CA ARG A 310 21.10 11.93 59.42
C ARG A 310 19.71 11.36 59.14
N ASN A 311 19.02 11.86 58.13
CA ASN A 311 17.67 11.37 57.80
C ASN A 311 17.69 9.93 57.23
N ILE A 312 18.72 9.56 56.46
CA ILE A 312 18.86 8.18 55.95
C ILE A 312 19.19 7.21 57.11
N LEU A 313 20.08 7.59 58.03
CA LEU A 313 20.42 6.78 59.22
C LEU A 313 19.22 6.58 60.15
N THR A 314 18.37 7.59 60.34
CA THR A 314 17.15 7.46 61.15
C THR A 314 16.11 6.57 60.46
N LEU A 315 15.98 6.64 59.15
CA LEU A 315 15.05 5.77 58.39
C LEU A 315 15.47 4.29 58.47
N LEU A 316 16.77 4.01 58.34
CA LEU A 316 17.32 2.66 58.48
C LEU A 316 17.17 2.10 59.90
N ALA A 317 17.34 2.93 60.94
CA ALA A 317 17.13 2.53 62.30
C ALA A 317 15.68 2.20 62.66
N VAL A 318 14.72 2.96 62.08
CA VAL A 318 13.28 2.69 62.24
C VAL A 318 12.90 1.39 61.53
N LEU A 319 13.42 1.14 60.30
CA LEU A 319 13.15 -0.11 59.56
C LEU A 319 13.74 -1.34 60.28
N ALA A 320 14.93 -1.23 60.87
CA ALA A 320 15.52 -2.30 61.65
C ALA A 320 14.73 -2.58 62.94
N GLY A 321 14.22 -1.52 63.62
CA GLY A 321 13.38 -1.66 64.82
C GLY A 321 12.04 -2.34 64.55
N VAL A 322 11.41 -2.04 63.41
CA VAL A 322 10.16 -2.70 62.98
C VAL A 322 10.40 -4.17 62.67
N HIS A 323 11.58 -4.52 62.11
CA HIS A 323 11.89 -5.92 61.78
C HIS A 323 12.12 -6.79 63.03
N ILE A 324 12.64 -6.18 64.17
CA ILE A 324 12.82 -6.87 65.43
C ILE A 324 11.48 -7.06 66.16
N LEU A 325 10.50 -6.20 65.94
CA LEU A 325 9.18 -6.30 66.58
C LEU A 325 8.22 -7.26 65.86
N LEU A 326 8.58 -7.72 64.63
CA LEU A 326 7.80 -8.66 63.82
C LEU A 326 8.37 -10.10 63.86
N GLN A 327 9.43 -10.37 64.60
CA GLN A 327 9.91 -11.70 64.92
C GLN A 327 9.52 -12.05 66.38
#